data_23050b75762de03845248cb0a93cc366
#
_entry.id   23050b75762de03845248cb0a93cc366
#
_cell.length_a   1.000
_cell.length_b   1.000
_cell.length_c   1.000
_cell.angle_alpha   90.00
_cell.angle_beta   90.00
_cell.angle_gamma   90.00
#
_symmetry.space_group_name_H-M   'P 1'
#
loop_
_entity.id
_entity.type
_entity.pdbx_description
1 polymer ?
#
loop_
_entity_poly.entity_id
_entity_poly.type
_entity_poly.pdbx_seq_one_letter_code
_entity_poly.pdbx_strand_id
1 'polypeptide(L)'
;GKSAIAVDAIINQKGSGIKCIYVAIGQKAASVAAVVRKLEEHGAMEHTIVVAATASDPAAMQFLAPFAGCSMGEYYRDRGQDALIIYDDLTKQAWAYRQISLLLKRPPGREAYPGDVFYLHSRLLERAARVNADYVEKFTNGEVKGQTGSLTALPVIETQAGDVSAFVPTNVISITDGQIFLEADMFNAGIRPAMNAGISVSRVGGAAQTKIIKKLSGGIRTALAQYRELAAFSQFASDLDDATKAQLDHGERVTELMKQKQYTPQSIAEMGVMVYAADNGFLQSVEVNKIGDFESALLSYMKAEHGEMMDTINKSGDYSNDIGAGIKAALETFVATQTW
;
A
#
# COMPACT_ATOMS: atom_id res chain seq x y z
N GLY A 1 -4.34 6.64 8.65
CA GLY A 1 -4.55 5.42 7.83
C GLY A 1 -3.29 4.65 7.48
N LYS A 2 -2.06 5.18 7.78
CA LYS A 2 -0.79 4.52 7.38
C LYS A 2 -0.67 3.10 7.93
N SER A 3 -0.81 2.93 9.25
CA SER A 3 -0.75 1.60 9.88
C SER A 3 -1.85 0.65 9.39
N ALA A 4 -3.04 1.17 9.03
CA ALA A 4 -4.11 0.36 8.47
C ALA A 4 -3.71 -0.24 7.11
N ILE A 5 -3.14 0.56 6.21
CA ILE A 5 -2.63 0.08 4.91
C ILE A 5 -1.53 -0.95 5.11
N ALA A 6 -0.64 -0.73 6.08
CA ALA A 6 0.44 -1.66 6.40
C ALA A 6 -0.10 -3.01 6.92
N VAL A 7 -1.11 -2.98 7.79
CA VAL A 7 -1.79 -4.18 8.30
C VAL A 7 -2.54 -4.89 7.17
N ASP A 8 -3.22 -4.16 6.29
CA ASP A 8 -3.86 -4.73 5.10
C ASP A 8 -2.86 -5.45 4.19
N ALA A 9 -1.67 -4.89 4.00
CA ALA A 9 -0.61 -5.54 3.24
C ALA A 9 -0.18 -6.88 3.85
N ILE A 10 -0.12 -6.98 5.19
CA ILE A 10 0.17 -8.24 5.90
C ILE A 10 -0.98 -9.24 5.75
N ILE A 11 -2.22 -8.81 5.97
CA ILE A 11 -3.41 -9.67 5.85
C ILE A 11 -3.49 -10.26 4.44
N ASN A 12 -3.18 -9.46 3.42
CA ASN A 12 -3.20 -9.89 2.02
C ASN A 12 -2.15 -10.95 1.68
N GLN A 13 -1.16 -11.19 2.53
CA GLN A 13 -0.14 -12.23 2.32
C GLN A 13 -0.58 -13.62 2.79
N LYS A 14 -1.78 -13.76 3.32
CA LYS A 14 -2.31 -15.08 3.74
C LYS A 14 -2.30 -16.06 2.56
N GLY A 15 -1.64 -17.20 2.74
CA GLY A 15 -1.53 -18.23 1.72
C GLY A 15 -0.51 -17.95 0.61
N SER A 16 0.17 -16.79 0.57
CA SER A 16 1.19 -16.47 -0.43
C SER A 16 2.55 -17.13 -0.16
N GLY A 17 2.78 -17.61 1.06
CA GLY A 17 4.10 -18.10 1.51
C GLY A 17 5.04 -16.99 1.98
N ILE A 18 4.69 -15.73 1.80
CA ILE A 18 5.51 -14.57 2.22
C ILE A 18 5.48 -14.45 3.74
N LYS A 19 6.66 -14.29 4.35
CA LYS A 19 6.81 -14.06 5.79
C LYS A 19 6.76 -12.56 6.06
N CYS A 20 5.94 -12.16 7.02
CA CYS A 20 5.75 -10.76 7.37
C CYS A 20 6.41 -10.43 8.70
N ILE A 21 7.04 -9.26 8.80
CA ILE A 21 7.61 -8.72 10.04
C ILE A 21 7.00 -7.35 10.26
N TYR A 22 6.28 -7.19 11.36
CA TYR A 22 5.75 -5.90 11.79
C TYR A 22 6.59 -5.34 12.93
N VAL A 23 7.29 -4.25 12.68
CA VAL A 23 8.14 -3.59 13.66
C VAL A 23 7.44 -2.35 14.19
N ALA A 24 6.94 -2.43 15.41
CA ALA A 24 6.33 -1.29 16.12
C ALA A 24 7.40 -0.51 16.88
N ILE A 25 7.55 0.77 16.56
CA ILE A 25 8.62 1.62 17.10
C ILE A 25 8.00 2.81 17.83
N GLY A 26 8.22 2.94 19.11
CA GLY A 26 7.77 4.07 19.90
C GLY A 26 6.25 4.25 19.96
N GLN A 27 5.49 3.21 19.68
CA GLN A 27 4.02 3.22 19.76
C GLN A 27 3.55 2.92 21.18
N LYS A 28 2.32 3.31 21.48
CA LYS A 28 1.66 2.91 22.75
C LYS A 28 1.42 1.40 22.74
N ALA A 29 1.66 0.73 23.86
CA ALA A 29 1.43 -0.71 24.00
C ALA A 29 0.01 -1.13 23.60
N ALA A 30 -1.00 -0.32 23.94
CA ALA A 30 -2.40 -0.57 23.52
C ALA A 30 -2.58 -0.55 21.98
N SER A 31 -1.85 0.30 21.25
CA SER A 31 -1.88 0.35 19.79
C SER A 31 -1.26 -0.90 19.19
N VAL A 32 -0.15 -1.36 19.74
CA VAL A 32 0.51 -2.61 19.32
C VAL A 32 -0.42 -3.81 19.57
N ALA A 33 -1.02 -3.88 20.75
CA ALA A 33 -1.99 -4.94 21.08
C ALA A 33 -3.20 -4.93 20.14
N ALA A 34 -3.68 -3.75 19.73
CA ALA A 34 -4.78 -3.64 18.76
C ALA A 34 -4.38 -4.18 17.37
N VAL A 35 -3.16 -3.90 16.91
CA VAL A 35 -2.65 -4.44 15.64
C VAL A 35 -2.53 -5.97 15.72
N VAL A 36 -1.94 -6.50 16.78
CA VAL A 36 -1.80 -7.96 16.99
C VAL A 36 -3.17 -8.63 16.96
N ARG A 37 -4.16 -8.09 17.69
CA ARG A 37 -5.53 -8.60 17.68
C ARG A 37 -6.12 -8.62 16.27
N LYS A 38 -5.93 -7.56 15.48
CA LYS A 38 -6.41 -7.51 14.10
C LYS A 38 -5.75 -8.57 13.22
N LEU A 39 -4.47 -8.80 13.38
CA LEU A 39 -3.77 -9.87 12.67
C LEU A 39 -4.27 -11.26 13.09
N GLU A 40 -4.55 -11.48 14.37
CA GLU A 40 -5.15 -12.73 14.88
C GLU A 40 -6.55 -12.95 14.33
N GLU A 41 -7.44 -11.94 14.39
CA GLU A 41 -8.81 -12.00 13.88
C GLU A 41 -8.86 -12.42 12.38
N HIS A 42 -7.86 -12.05 11.59
CA HIS A 42 -7.75 -12.40 10.17
C HIS A 42 -6.89 -13.64 9.89
N GLY A 43 -6.37 -14.30 10.93
CA GLY A 43 -5.50 -15.46 10.80
C GLY A 43 -4.13 -15.12 10.18
N ALA A 44 -3.70 -13.85 10.27
CA ALA A 44 -2.44 -13.39 9.68
C ALA A 44 -1.23 -13.62 10.61
N MET A 45 -1.45 -13.95 11.89
CA MET A 45 -0.35 -14.24 12.82
C MET A 45 0.42 -15.51 12.47
N GLU A 46 -0.15 -16.43 11.69
CA GLU A 46 0.54 -17.65 11.23
C GLU A 46 1.77 -17.37 10.37
N HIS A 47 1.79 -16.24 9.67
CA HIS A 47 2.89 -15.83 8.81
C HIS A 47 3.56 -14.52 9.24
N THR A 48 3.26 -14.02 10.45
CA THR A 48 3.71 -12.70 10.92
C THR A 48 4.52 -12.80 12.21
N ILE A 49 5.65 -12.10 12.23
CA ILE A 49 6.47 -11.84 13.41
C ILE A 49 6.25 -10.40 13.83
N VAL A 50 5.99 -10.17 15.12
CA VAL A 50 5.86 -8.82 15.69
C VAL A 50 7.07 -8.51 16.53
N VAL A 51 7.77 -7.42 16.20
CA VAL A 51 8.88 -6.87 16.95
C VAL A 51 8.44 -5.53 17.52
N ALA A 52 8.40 -5.38 18.83
CA ALA A 52 7.89 -4.18 19.46
C ALA A 52 8.92 -3.54 20.39
N ALA A 53 9.17 -2.25 20.19
CA ALA A 53 9.80 -1.36 21.16
C ALA A 53 8.83 -0.20 21.40
N THR A 54 8.10 -0.25 22.51
CA THR A 54 7.03 0.69 22.82
C THR A 54 7.55 2.06 23.25
N ALA A 55 6.63 3.03 23.37
CA ALA A 55 7.00 4.38 23.83
C ALA A 55 7.55 4.42 25.27
N SER A 56 7.28 3.41 26.06
CA SER A 56 7.84 3.25 27.42
C SER A 56 9.20 2.58 27.47
N ASP A 57 9.64 1.98 26.36
CA ASP A 57 10.95 1.34 26.30
C ASP A 57 12.07 2.36 26.12
N PRO A 58 13.29 2.08 26.60
CA PRO A 58 14.44 2.95 26.42
C PRO A 58 14.70 3.29 24.94
N ALA A 59 15.21 4.50 24.68
CA ALA A 59 15.53 4.95 23.33
C ALA A 59 16.46 3.97 22.56
N ALA A 60 17.36 3.31 23.28
CA ALA A 60 18.25 2.29 22.70
C ALA A 60 17.46 1.10 22.11
N MET A 61 16.38 0.68 22.76
CA MET A 61 15.52 -0.41 22.26
C MET A 61 14.73 0.04 21.02
N GLN A 62 14.18 1.25 21.02
CA GLN A 62 13.50 1.83 19.87
C GLN A 62 14.45 2.03 18.68
N PHE A 63 15.71 2.35 18.92
CA PHE A 63 16.75 2.43 17.90
C PHE A 63 17.08 1.05 17.32
N LEU A 64 17.21 0.00 18.14
CA LEU A 64 17.64 -1.34 17.72
C LEU A 64 16.54 -2.17 17.07
N ALA A 65 15.28 -2.00 17.46
CA ALA A 65 14.17 -2.83 17.02
C ALA A 65 14.04 -2.95 15.47
N PRO A 66 14.15 -1.86 14.68
CA PRO A 66 14.11 -1.98 13.22
C PRO A 66 15.23 -2.82 12.63
N PHE A 67 16.44 -2.71 13.18
CA PHE A 67 17.59 -3.52 12.73
C PHE A 67 17.41 -5.00 13.08
N ALA A 68 16.88 -5.30 14.26
CA ALA A 68 16.57 -6.66 14.66
C ALA A 68 15.49 -7.28 13.74
N GLY A 69 14.40 -6.55 13.49
CA GLY A 69 13.36 -6.98 12.55
C GLY A 69 13.90 -7.19 11.15
N CYS A 70 14.77 -6.29 10.66
CA CYS A 70 15.41 -6.42 9.36
C CYS A 70 16.25 -7.70 9.26
N SER A 71 17.01 -8.05 10.29
CA SER A 71 17.79 -9.28 10.33
C SER A 71 16.92 -10.54 10.29
N MET A 72 15.71 -10.49 10.90
CA MET A 72 14.73 -11.58 10.77
C MET A 72 14.22 -11.69 9.32
N GLY A 73 13.98 -10.57 8.63
CA GLY A 73 13.60 -10.58 7.22
C GLY A 73 14.70 -11.09 6.30
N GLU A 74 15.95 -10.70 6.55
CA GLU A 74 17.12 -11.22 5.82
C GLU A 74 17.30 -12.73 5.99
N TYR A 75 16.98 -13.26 7.15
CA TYR A 75 17.01 -14.71 7.38
C TYR A 75 16.20 -15.50 6.34
N TYR A 76 15.00 -14.99 6.00
CA TYR A 76 14.16 -15.61 4.98
C TYR A 76 14.68 -15.32 3.57
N ARG A 77 15.01 -14.06 3.27
CA ARG A 77 15.55 -13.64 1.97
C ARG A 77 16.77 -14.46 1.57
N ASP A 78 17.74 -14.58 2.47
CA ASP A 78 19.01 -15.22 2.18
C ASP A 78 18.90 -16.75 2.04
N ARG A 79 17.72 -17.30 2.40
CA ARG A 79 17.35 -18.71 2.20
C ARG A 79 16.40 -18.95 1.04
N GLY A 80 16.26 -17.97 0.14
CA GLY A 80 15.45 -18.12 -1.06
C GLY A 80 13.95 -18.01 -0.81
N GLN A 81 13.54 -17.31 0.25
CA GLN A 81 12.14 -17.02 0.56
C GLN A 81 11.85 -15.53 0.39
N ASP A 82 10.57 -15.20 0.27
CA ASP A 82 10.14 -13.81 0.20
C ASP A 82 9.64 -13.34 1.57
N ALA A 83 10.02 -12.11 1.96
CA ALA A 83 9.60 -11.50 3.20
C ALA A 83 9.15 -10.05 2.98
N LEU A 84 8.18 -9.63 3.79
CA LEU A 84 7.67 -8.26 3.88
C LEU A 84 7.97 -7.72 5.27
N ILE A 85 8.63 -6.58 5.35
CA ILE A 85 8.87 -5.89 6.62
C ILE A 85 8.21 -4.51 6.64
N ILE A 86 7.55 -4.20 7.74
CA ILE A 86 6.91 -2.92 8.00
C ILE A 86 7.60 -2.26 9.18
N TYR A 87 8.04 -1.02 8.99
CA TYR A 87 8.61 -0.20 10.07
C TYR A 87 7.61 0.88 10.47
N ASP A 88 6.93 0.72 11.59
CA ASP A 88 5.88 1.63 12.06
C ASP A 88 6.24 2.27 13.40
N ASP A 89 6.93 3.44 13.47
CA ASP A 89 7.40 4.23 12.34
C ASP A 89 8.87 4.65 12.48
N LEU A 90 9.49 4.97 11.37
CA LEU A 90 10.91 5.40 11.36
C LEU A 90 11.13 6.83 11.89
N THR A 91 10.10 7.67 11.94
CA THR A 91 10.18 8.99 12.56
C THR A 91 10.52 8.84 14.04
N LYS A 92 9.89 7.89 14.73
CA LYS A 92 10.16 7.62 16.15
C LYS A 92 11.53 7.00 16.35
N GLN A 93 12.00 6.15 15.43
CA GLN A 93 13.39 5.70 15.45
C GLN A 93 14.38 6.87 15.37
N ALA A 94 14.12 7.84 14.47
CA ALA A 94 14.96 9.03 14.35
C ALA A 94 14.93 9.87 15.62
N TRP A 95 13.79 10.00 16.29
CA TRP A 95 13.69 10.69 17.58
C TRP A 95 14.50 9.99 18.66
N ALA A 96 14.41 8.67 18.74
CA ALA A 96 15.22 7.88 19.68
C ALA A 96 16.72 8.07 19.41
N TYR A 97 17.13 8.05 18.15
CA TYR A 97 18.52 8.28 17.77
C TYR A 97 19.00 9.69 18.06
N ARG A 98 18.15 10.71 17.84
CA ARG A 98 18.41 12.09 18.25
C ARG A 98 18.62 12.20 19.76
N GLN A 99 17.75 11.58 20.55
CA GLN A 99 17.88 11.56 22.00
C GLN A 99 19.21 10.93 22.45
N ILE A 100 19.57 9.77 21.93
CA ILE A 100 20.85 9.10 22.22
C ILE A 100 22.03 10.00 21.85
N SER A 101 22.01 10.61 20.68
CA SER A 101 23.08 11.47 20.19
C SER A 101 23.28 12.73 21.04
N LEU A 102 22.20 13.36 21.50
CA LEU A 102 22.24 14.51 22.38
C LEU A 102 22.78 14.14 23.78
N LEU A 103 22.37 12.98 24.32
CA LEU A 103 22.91 12.47 25.58
C LEU A 103 24.42 12.19 25.50
N LEU A 104 24.88 11.72 24.35
CA LEU A 104 26.30 11.51 24.05
C LEU A 104 27.04 12.80 23.69
N LYS A 105 26.40 13.96 23.82
CA LYS A 105 26.94 15.28 23.49
C LYS A 105 27.50 15.40 22.06
N ARG A 106 26.92 14.67 21.11
CA ARG A 106 27.22 14.84 19.71
C ARG A 106 26.67 16.19 19.20
N PRO A 107 27.37 16.90 18.31
CA PRO A 107 26.90 18.19 17.81
C PRO A 107 25.62 18.01 17.02
N PRO A 108 24.54 18.76 17.32
CA PRO A 108 23.29 18.69 16.59
C PRO A 108 23.40 19.42 15.25
N GLY A 109 22.73 18.84 14.23
CA GLY A 109 22.52 19.46 12.93
C GLY A 109 21.08 20.00 12.79
N ARG A 110 20.57 19.94 11.55
CA ARG A 110 19.19 20.38 11.23
C ARG A 110 18.17 19.66 12.11
N GLU A 111 17.21 20.41 12.66
CA GLU A 111 16.17 19.91 13.59
C GLU A 111 16.73 19.15 14.80
N ALA A 112 17.94 19.48 15.21
CA ALA A 112 18.69 18.83 16.28
C ALA A 112 19.03 17.34 16.04
N TYR A 113 18.89 16.85 14.82
CA TYR A 113 19.35 15.51 14.46
C TYR A 113 20.87 15.46 14.33
N PRO A 114 21.50 14.31 14.64
CA PRO A 114 22.93 14.13 14.36
C PRO A 114 23.18 14.08 12.86
N GLY A 115 24.40 14.45 12.42
CA GLY A 115 24.76 14.51 11.01
C GLY A 115 24.65 13.19 10.24
N ASP A 116 24.63 12.06 10.95
CA ASP A 116 24.52 10.71 10.39
C ASP A 116 23.10 10.12 10.44
N VAL A 117 22.05 10.93 10.66
CA VAL A 117 20.67 10.45 10.66
C VAL A 117 20.22 9.92 9.30
N PHE A 118 20.75 10.46 8.19
CA PHE A 118 20.52 9.89 6.88
C PHE A 118 21.04 8.45 6.80
N TYR A 119 22.23 8.19 7.32
CA TYR A 119 22.84 6.88 7.36
C TYR A 119 22.07 5.90 8.28
N LEU A 120 21.41 6.39 9.32
CA LEU A 120 20.52 5.59 10.16
C LEU A 120 19.47 4.85 9.33
N HIS A 121 18.78 5.57 8.44
CA HIS A 121 17.72 5.01 7.62
C HIS A 121 18.25 4.34 6.34
N SER A 122 19.27 4.91 5.68
CA SER A 122 19.78 4.32 4.45
C SER A 122 20.38 2.93 4.67
N ARG A 123 21.20 2.74 5.70
CA ARG A 123 21.76 1.41 6.02
C ARG A 123 20.72 0.39 6.47
N LEU A 124 19.52 0.82 6.89
CA LEU A 124 18.40 -0.06 7.19
C LEU A 124 17.62 -0.41 5.92
N LEU A 125 17.24 0.59 5.15
CA LEU A 125 16.33 0.44 4.00
C LEU A 125 17.01 -0.20 2.79
N GLU A 126 18.30 0.04 2.57
CA GLU A 126 19.08 -0.61 1.50
C GLU A 126 19.31 -2.12 1.73
N ARG A 127 19.00 -2.63 2.92
CA ARG A 127 18.96 -4.06 3.20
C ARG A 127 17.73 -4.76 2.56
N ALA A 128 16.69 -3.99 2.22
CA ALA A 128 15.57 -4.50 1.44
C ALA A 128 16.03 -4.68 -0.01
N ALA A 129 16.09 -5.95 -0.44
CA ALA A 129 16.63 -6.30 -1.74
C ALA A 129 16.06 -7.64 -2.23
N ARG A 130 16.15 -7.87 -3.53
CA ARG A 130 15.96 -9.19 -4.14
C ARG A 130 17.34 -9.79 -4.45
N VAL A 131 17.59 -10.99 -3.97
CA VAL A 131 18.82 -11.74 -4.21
C VAL A 131 18.60 -12.84 -5.27
N ASN A 132 19.61 -13.08 -6.09
CA ASN A 132 19.55 -14.09 -7.14
C ASN A 132 19.83 -15.50 -6.58
N ALA A 133 19.63 -16.50 -7.43
CA ALA A 133 19.80 -17.90 -7.05
C ALA A 133 21.27 -18.25 -6.67
N ASP A 134 22.24 -17.63 -7.34
CA ASP A 134 23.66 -17.88 -7.05
C ASP A 134 24.04 -17.38 -5.64
N TYR A 135 23.48 -16.23 -5.25
CA TYR A 135 23.66 -15.71 -3.90
C TYR A 135 23.09 -16.65 -2.85
N VAL A 136 21.84 -17.11 -3.06
CA VAL A 136 21.14 -18.02 -2.13
C VAL A 136 21.89 -19.36 -2.02
N GLU A 137 22.31 -19.93 -3.14
CA GLU A 137 23.09 -21.18 -3.13
C GLU A 137 24.40 -21.03 -2.37
N LYS A 138 25.13 -19.95 -2.60
CA LYS A 138 26.37 -19.64 -1.89
C LYS A 138 26.14 -19.42 -0.39
N PHE A 139 25.11 -18.65 -0.02
CA PHE A 139 24.79 -18.33 1.37
C PHE A 139 24.37 -19.59 2.16
N THR A 140 23.62 -20.49 1.52
CA THR A 140 23.15 -21.75 2.14
C THR A 140 24.14 -22.90 1.98
N ASN A 141 25.36 -22.65 1.51
CA ASN A 141 26.38 -23.70 1.26
C ASN A 141 25.86 -24.83 0.34
N GLY A 142 25.01 -24.50 -0.63
CA GLY A 142 24.45 -25.43 -1.60
C GLY A 142 23.20 -26.20 -1.14
N GLU A 143 22.65 -25.87 0.05
CA GLU A 143 21.41 -26.49 0.54
C GLU A 143 20.19 -26.06 -0.28
N VAL A 144 20.14 -24.80 -0.70
CA VAL A 144 19.04 -24.24 -1.51
C VAL A 144 19.57 -23.84 -2.89
N LYS A 145 18.99 -24.43 -3.95
CA LYS A 145 19.41 -24.21 -5.33
C LYS A 145 18.27 -23.71 -6.20
N GLY A 146 18.60 -22.80 -7.13
CA GLY A 146 17.67 -22.30 -8.12
C GLY A 146 16.55 -21.39 -7.58
N GLN A 147 16.61 -21.00 -6.31
CA GLN A 147 15.61 -20.11 -5.67
C GLN A 147 16.18 -18.72 -5.48
N THR A 148 15.34 -17.73 -5.73
CA THR A 148 15.59 -16.31 -5.40
C THR A 148 14.89 -15.95 -4.12
N GLY A 149 15.41 -14.98 -3.36
CA GLY A 149 14.74 -14.48 -2.17
C GLY A 149 14.56 -12.97 -2.24
N SER A 150 13.58 -12.44 -1.51
CA SER A 150 13.38 -11.00 -1.45
C SER A 150 13.00 -10.51 -0.05
N LEU A 151 13.36 -9.26 0.24
CA LEU A 151 12.89 -8.51 1.39
C LEU A 151 12.33 -7.19 0.90
N THR A 152 11.01 -7.03 1.00
CA THR A 152 10.30 -5.80 0.68
C THR A 152 10.05 -5.01 1.95
N ALA A 153 10.44 -3.73 1.98
CA ALA A 153 10.24 -2.85 3.13
C ALA A 153 9.17 -1.80 2.86
N LEU A 154 8.25 -1.65 3.80
CA LEU A 154 7.26 -0.56 3.84
C LEU A 154 7.54 0.31 5.07
N PRO A 155 8.38 1.34 4.95
CA PRO A 155 8.61 2.28 6.04
C PRO A 155 7.44 3.24 6.18
N VAL A 156 6.94 3.39 7.40
CA VAL A 156 5.96 4.40 7.76
C VAL A 156 6.69 5.62 8.30
N ILE A 157 6.32 6.80 7.81
CA ILE A 157 6.84 8.09 8.27
C ILE A 157 5.68 8.93 8.78
N GLU A 158 5.84 9.54 9.93
CA GLU A 158 4.92 10.54 10.46
C GLU A 158 5.35 11.93 10.01
N THR A 159 4.44 12.68 9.40
CA THR A 159 4.63 14.08 9.06
C THR A 159 3.86 14.96 10.04
N GLN A 160 4.42 16.10 10.43
CA GLN A 160 3.70 17.11 11.20
C GLN A 160 2.98 18.04 10.24
N ALA A 161 1.67 18.16 10.41
CA ALA A 161 0.80 18.99 9.56
C ALA A 161 0.96 18.76 8.04
N GLY A 162 1.30 17.54 7.62
CA GLY A 162 1.51 17.21 6.21
C GLY A 162 2.83 17.72 5.59
N ASP A 163 3.75 18.27 6.40
CA ASP A 163 5.02 18.79 5.91
C ASP A 163 5.96 17.64 5.47
N VAL A 164 6.03 17.41 4.17
CA VAL A 164 6.93 16.46 3.54
C VAL A 164 8.33 17.03 3.30
N SER A 165 8.51 18.34 3.48
CA SER A 165 9.81 19.03 3.32
C SER A 165 10.69 18.94 4.58
N ALA A 166 10.15 18.43 5.68
CA ALA A 166 10.88 18.19 6.92
C ALA A 166 12.03 17.20 6.69
N PHE A 167 12.98 17.19 7.60
CA PHE A 167 14.27 16.51 7.40
C PHE A 167 14.13 14.98 7.25
N VAL A 168 13.39 14.31 8.13
CA VAL A 168 13.21 12.85 8.07
C VAL A 168 12.41 12.41 6.84
N PRO A 169 11.25 13.01 6.50
CA PRO A 169 10.52 12.66 5.29
C PRO A 169 11.36 12.79 4.01
N THR A 170 12.07 13.89 3.83
CA THR A 170 12.92 14.11 2.63
C THR A 170 14.01 13.07 2.51
N ASN A 171 14.66 12.70 3.60
CA ASN A 171 15.67 11.66 3.62
C ASN A 171 15.09 10.30 3.18
N VAL A 172 13.96 9.89 3.76
CA VAL A 172 13.37 8.58 3.47
C VAL A 172 12.82 8.51 2.05
N ILE A 173 12.19 9.59 1.54
CA ILE A 173 11.76 9.67 0.14
C ILE A 173 12.95 9.51 -0.82
N SER A 174 14.12 10.07 -0.47
CA SER A 174 15.31 9.95 -1.34
C SER A 174 15.91 8.54 -1.36
N ILE A 175 15.77 7.78 -0.26
CA ILE A 175 16.27 6.41 -0.13
C ILE A 175 15.34 5.40 -0.79
N THR A 176 14.01 5.58 -0.66
CA THR A 176 13.00 4.63 -1.13
C THR A 176 12.64 4.80 -2.61
N ASP A 177 11.97 3.79 -3.19
CA ASP A 177 11.54 3.80 -4.59
C ASP A 177 10.22 4.53 -4.83
N GLY A 178 9.85 5.43 -3.95
CA GLY A 178 8.65 6.24 -4.04
C GLY A 178 7.93 6.37 -2.71
N GLN A 179 6.76 7.00 -2.73
CA GLN A 179 5.94 7.22 -1.55
C GLN A 179 4.45 7.08 -1.84
N ILE A 180 3.72 6.56 -0.87
CA ILE A 180 2.26 6.66 -0.77
C ILE A 180 1.96 7.80 0.18
N PHE A 181 1.35 8.87 -0.32
CA PHE A 181 1.06 10.07 0.46
C PHE A 181 -0.40 10.06 0.93
N LEU A 182 -0.60 10.19 2.25
CA LEU A 182 -1.91 10.23 2.87
C LEU A 182 -2.18 11.64 3.43
N GLU A 183 -3.33 12.20 3.09
CA GLU A 183 -3.75 13.56 3.49
C GLU A 183 -4.84 13.54 4.54
N ALA A 184 -4.71 14.41 5.55
CA ALA A 184 -5.71 14.56 6.59
C ALA A 184 -7.03 15.10 6.05
N ASP A 185 -6.97 16.04 5.10
CA ASP A 185 -8.16 16.68 4.51
C ASP A 185 -9.00 15.66 3.74
N MET A 186 -8.37 14.77 2.97
CA MET A 186 -9.08 13.67 2.30
C MET A 186 -9.73 12.72 3.31
N PHE A 187 -9.03 12.41 4.40
CA PHE A 187 -9.57 11.56 5.46
C PHE A 187 -10.81 12.19 6.11
N ASN A 188 -10.75 13.48 6.40
CA ASN A 188 -11.86 14.24 6.98
C ASN A 188 -13.03 14.39 6.02
N ALA A 189 -12.75 14.47 4.70
CA ALA A 189 -13.77 14.46 3.64
C ALA A 189 -14.38 13.05 3.40
N GLY A 190 -13.99 12.03 4.17
CA GLY A 190 -14.54 10.67 4.04
C GLY A 190 -13.92 9.82 2.95
N ILE A 191 -12.87 10.29 2.28
CA ILE A 191 -12.11 9.51 1.30
C ILE A 191 -11.13 8.62 2.06
N ARG A 192 -11.40 7.32 2.09
CA ARG A 192 -10.61 6.34 2.83
C ARG A 192 -10.39 5.09 1.99
N PRO A 193 -9.11 4.71 1.75
CA PRO A 193 -7.86 5.33 2.24
C PRO A 193 -7.67 6.75 1.69
N ALA A 194 -7.11 7.62 2.52
CA ALA A 194 -6.90 9.04 2.20
C ALA A 194 -5.66 9.26 1.32
N MET A 195 -5.50 8.43 0.29
CA MET A 195 -4.32 8.43 -0.57
C MET A 195 -4.44 9.50 -1.67
N ASN A 196 -3.49 10.41 -1.70
CA ASN A 196 -3.37 11.36 -2.79
C ASN A 196 -2.59 10.75 -3.97
N ALA A 197 -3.32 10.31 -5.00
CA ALA A 197 -2.74 9.70 -6.20
C ALA A 197 -1.89 10.69 -7.03
N GLY A 198 -2.12 12.01 -6.90
CA GLY A 198 -1.39 13.05 -7.64
C GLY A 198 0.06 13.21 -7.19
N ILE A 199 0.29 13.16 -5.87
CA ILE A 199 1.62 13.35 -5.26
C ILE A 199 2.27 12.05 -4.77
N SER A 200 1.55 10.95 -4.82
CA SER A 200 2.13 9.62 -4.62
C SER A 200 2.93 9.21 -5.86
N VAL A 201 4.13 8.70 -5.65
CA VAL A 201 5.06 8.36 -6.73
C VAL A 201 5.60 6.96 -6.53
N SER A 202 5.70 6.21 -7.64
CA SER A 202 6.50 4.99 -7.72
C SER A 202 7.58 5.16 -8.77
N ARG A 203 8.86 4.98 -8.38
CA ARG A 203 9.99 5.01 -9.32
C ARG A 203 10.05 3.77 -10.20
N VAL A 204 9.51 2.64 -9.73
CA VAL A 204 9.42 1.38 -10.48
C VAL A 204 8.25 1.43 -11.45
N GLY A 205 7.14 2.01 -11.04
CA GLY A 205 5.96 2.25 -11.86
C GLY A 205 5.38 0.96 -12.45
N GLY A 206 4.99 1.02 -13.72
CA GLY A 206 4.33 -0.08 -14.42
C GLY A 206 5.15 -1.37 -14.55
N ALA A 207 6.47 -1.35 -14.28
CA ALA A 207 7.29 -2.55 -14.28
C ALA A 207 6.98 -3.50 -13.09
N ALA A 208 6.46 -2.94 -11.99
CA ALA A 208 6.05 -3.71 -10.82
C ALA A 208 4.59 -4.19 -10.87
N GLN A 209 3.79 -3.72 -11.83
CA GLN A 209 2.37 -4.06 -11.95
C GLN A 209 2.18 -5.38 -12.72
N THR A 210 1.15 -6.14 -12.33
CA THR A 210 0.65 -7.24 -13.16
C THR A 210 0.10 -6.69 -14.48
N LYS A 211 0.08 -7.52 -15.53
CA LYS A 211 -0.33 -7.05 -16.86
C LYS A 211 -1.76 -6.51 -16.87
N ILE A 212 -2.68 -7.15 -16.14
CA ILE A 212 -4.08 -6.69 -16.05
C ILE A 212 -4.16 -5.30 -15.40
N ILE A 213 -3.51 -5.09 -14.26
CA ILE A 213 -3.53 -3.79 -13.57
C ILE A 213 -2.86 -2.72 -14.44
N LYS A 214 -1.70 -3.02 -15.03
CA LYS A 214 -1.00 -2.10 -15.93
C LYS A 214 -1.86 -1.67 -17.12
N LYS A 215 -2.62 -2.61 -17.68
CA LYS A 215 -3.46 -2.35 -18.87
C LYS A 215 -4.70 -1.52 -18.52
N LEU A 216 -5.35 -1.82 -17.39
CA LEU A 216 -6.64 -1.25 -17.03
C LEU A 216 -6.55 0.02 -16.16
N SER A 217 -5.52 0.19 -15.33
CA SER A 217 -5.46 1.30 -14.37
C SER A 217 -5.00 2.65 -14.94
N GLY A 218 -4.60 2.69 -16.21
CA GLY A 218 -4.05 3.91 -16.82
C GLY A 218 -5.00 5.11 -16.80
N GLY A 219 -6.30 4.89 -17.02
CA GLY A 219 -7.34 5.91 -17.01
C GLY A 219 -7.66 6.48 -15.62
N ILE A 220 -7.60 5.64 -14.59
CA ILE A 220 -8.02 6.00 -13.22
C ILE A 220 -7.23 7.19 -12.65
N ARG A 221 -5.91 7.17 -12.77
CA ARG A 221 -5.06 8.26 -12.25
C ARG A 221 -5.38 9.59 -12.95
N THR A 222 -5.59 9.54 -14.25
CA THR A 222 -5.96 10.72 -15.05
C THR A 222 -7.33 11.24 -14.66
N ALA A 223 -8.32 10.35 -14.52
CA ALA A 223 -9.67 10.72 -14.10
C ALA A 223 -9.68 11.39 -12.71
N LEU A 224 -8.94 10.82 -11.73
CA LEU A 224 -8.81 11.40 -10.40
C LEU A 224 -8.12 12.77 -10.39
N ALA A 225 -7.09 12.97 -11.21
CA ALA A 225 -6.39 14.24 -11.34
C ALA A 225 -7.31 15.31 -11.95
N GLN A 226 -7.95 14.99 -13.06
CA GLN A 226 -8.91 15.88 -13.73
C GLN A 226 -10.09 16.24 -12.82
N TYR A 227 -10.65 15.26 -12.11
CA TYR A 227 -11.73 15.51 -11.17
C TYR A 227 -11.34 16.53 -10.10
N ARG A 228 -10.14 16.42 -9.52
CA ARG A 228 -9.68 17.36 -8.49
C ARG A 228 -9.52 18.78 -9.01
N GLU A 229 -8.96 18.93 -10.21
CA GLU A 229 -8.83 20.25 -10.85
C GLU A 229 -10.21 20.84 -11.14
N LEU A 230 -11.10 20.09 -11.77
CA LEU A 230 -12.42 20.54 -12.15
C LEU A 230 -13.33 20.80 -10.94
N ALA A 231 -13.28 19.97 -9.89
CA ALA A 231 -14.08 20.15 -8.68
C ALA A 231 -13.73 21.44 -7.95
N ALA A 232 -12.48 21.89 -7.98
CA ALA A 232 -12.07 23.16 -7.41
C ALA A 232 -12.69 24.35 -8.18
N PHE A 233 -12.80 24.24 -9.51
CA PHE A 233 -13.39 25.29 -10.36
C PHE A 233 -14.91 25.24 -10.39
N SER A 234 -15.54 24.07 -10.26
CA SER A 234 -17.00 23.91 -10.32
C SER A 234 -17.75 24.68 -9.23
N GLN A 235 -17.10 24.96 -8.10
CA GLN A 235 -17.66 25.76 -7.02
C GLN A 235 -17.87 27.25 -7.41
N PHE A 236 -17.19 27.71 -8.47
CA PHE A 236 -17.21 29.12 -8.91
C PHE A 236 -17.86 29.31 -10.28
N ALA A 237 -18.17 28.26 -11.03
CA ALA A 237 -18.71 28.33 -12.37
C ALA A 237 -20.22 28.01 -12.38
N SER A 238 -21.04 28.96 -12.77
CA SER A 238 -22.51 28.81 -12.87
C SER A 238 -22.93 27.95 -14.06
N ASP A 239 -22.13 27.89 -15.13
CA ASP A 239 -22.44 27.13 -16.36
C ASP A 239 -21.24 26.32 -16.82
N LEU A 240 -21.30 25.03 -16.56
CA LEU A 240 -20.34 24.05 -17.09
C LEU A 240 -20.88 23.45 -18.39
N ASP A 241 -20.01 23.24 -19.36
CA ASP A 241 -20.34 22.50 -20.57
C ASP A 241 -20.60 21.01 -20.28
N ASP A 242 -21.26 20.32 -21.18
CA ASP A 242 -21.66 18.93 -20.99
C ASP A 242 -20.46 17.97 -20.92
N ALA A 243 -19.34 18.28 -21.57
CA ALA A 243 -18.13 17.50 -21.52
C ALA A 243 -17.46 17.60 -20.14
N THR A 244 -17.40 18.80 -19.58
CA THR A 244 -16.88 19.04 -18.22
C THR A 244 -17.75 18.38 -17.15
N LYS A 245 -19.09 18.44 -17.32
CA LYS A 245 -20.03 17.74 -16.42
C LYS A 245 -19.81 16.22 -16.45
N ALA A 246 -19.64 15.63 -17.65
CA ALA A 246 -19.38 14.21 -17.79
C ALA A 246 -18.05 13.78 -17.15
N GLN A 247 -17.01 14.63 -17.24
CA GLN A 247 -15.72 14.35 -16.57
C GLN A 247 -15.83 14.44 -15.05
N LEU A 248 -16.58 15.41 -14.52
CA LEU A 248 -16.83 15.52 -13.09
C LEU A 248 -17.61 14.32 -12.57
N ASP A 249 -18.67 13.93 -13.25
CA ASP A 249 -19.52 12.80 -12.92
C ASP A 249 -18.71 11.48 -12.93
N HIS A 250 -17.90 11.27 -13.94
CA HIS A 250 -17.00 10.12 -14.00
C HIS A 250 -15.97 10.11 -12.88
N GLY A 251 -15.33 11.24 -12.62
CA GLY A 251 -14.32 11.38 -11.57
C GLY A 251 -14.89 11.20 -10.16
N GLU A 252 -16.11 11.65 -9.92
CA GLU A 252 -16.83 11.44 -8.66
C GLU A 252 -17.09 9.95 -8.42
N ARG A 253 -17.58 9.23 -9.43
CA ARG A 253 -17.81 7.78 -9.35
C ARG A 253 -16.52 7.00 -9.13
N VAL A 254 -15.46 7.36 -9.85
CA VAL A 254 -14.13 6.76 -9.64
C VAL A 254 -13.64 7.02 -8.23
N THR A 255 -13.83 8.24 -7.70
CA THR A 255 -13.43 8.59 -6.33
C THR A 255 -14.20 7.75 -5.30
N GLU A 256 -15.51 7.55 -5.51
CA GLU A 256 -16.31 6.71 -4.63
C GLU A 256 -15.89 5.24 -4.70
N LEU A 257 -15.62 4.74 -5.90
CA LEU A 257 -15.12 3.37 -6.12
C LEU A 257 -13.77 3.10 -5.45
N MET A 258 -12.89 4.13 -5.37
CA MET A 258 -11.58 3.98 -4.72
C MET A 258 -11.66 3.96 -3.19
N LYS A 259 -12.81 4.18 -2.59
CA LYS A 259 -12.99 4.00 -1.15
C LYS A 259 -13.00 2.52 -0.81
N GLN A 260 -12.25 2.15 0.21
CA GLN A 260 -12.08 0.77 0.65
C GLN A 260 -12.23 0.66 2.17
N LYS A 261 -12.93 -0.35 2.63
CA LYS A 261 -13.04 -0.64 4.07
C LYS A 261 -11.69 -1.13 4.61
N GLN A 262 -11.39 -0.83 5.86
CA GLN A 262 -10.20 -1.36 6.51
C GLN A 262 -10.25 -2.88 6.63
N TYR A 263 -9.10 -3.52 6.53
CA TYR A 263 -8.94 -4.98 6.70
C TYR A 263 -9.74 -5.81 5.69
N THR A 264 -9.97 -5.25 4.52
CA THR A 264 -10.63 -5.92 3.40
C THR A 264 -9.80 -5.78 2.12
N PRO A 265 -8.61 -6.38 2.05
CA PRO A 265 -7.79 -6.32 0.85
C PRO A 265 -8.49 -7.04 -0.31
N GLN A 266 -8.37 -6.47 -1.51
CA GLN A 266 -8.92 -7.03 -2.74
C GLN A 266 -7.86 -7.83 -3.48
N SER A 267 -8.27 -8.88 -4.17
CA SER A 267 -7.41 -9.63 -5.08
C SER A 267 -7.17 -8.87 -6.39
N ILE A 268 -6.16 -9.29 -7.16
CA ILE A 268 -5.83 -8.71 -8.47
C ILE A 268 -7.03 -8.79 -9.42
N ALA A 269 -7.77 -9.89 -9.40
CA ALA A 269 -8.96 -10.07 -10.24
C ALA A 269 -10.09 -9.14 -9.84
N GLU A 270 -10.36 -9.00 -8.53
CA GLU A 270 -11.37 -8.07 -8.02
C GLU A 270 -11.05 -6.63 -8.43
N MET A 271 -9.80 -6.18 -8.19
CA MET A 271 -9.35 -4.86 -8.62
C MET A 271 -9.48 -4.68 -10.14
N GLY A 272 -9.08 -5.69 -10.93
CA GLY A 272 -9.16 -5.66 -12.39
C GLY A 272 -10.59 -5.49 -12.90
N VAL A 273 -11.55 -6.24 -12.35
CA VAL A 273 -12.97 -6.14 -12.71
C VAL A 273 -13.54 -4.76 -12.38
N MET A 274 -13.24 -4.23 -11.18
CA MET A 274 -13.76 -2.93 -10.75
C MET A 274 -13.20 -1.77 -11.58
N VAL A 275 -11.89 -1.79 -11.86
CA VAL A 275 -11.24 -0.79 -12.72
C VAL A 275 -11.79 -0.87 -14.15
N TYR A 276 -12.01 -2.09 -14.67
CA TYR A 276 -12.64 -2.27 -15.97
C TYR A 276 -14.05 -1.69 -16.02
N ALA A 277 -14.86 -1.94 -14.98
CA ALA A 277 -16.22 -1.40 -14.88
C ALA A 277 -16.24 0.14 -14.89
N ALA A 278 -15.32 0.77 -14.16
CA ALA A 278 -15.18 2.22 -14.11
C ALA A 278 -14.78 2.81 -15.47
N ASP A 279 -13.76 2.24 -16.11
CA ASP A 279 -13.15 2.78 -17.33
C ASP A 279 -14.06 2.58 -18.57
N ASN A 280 -14.92 1.54 -18.56
CA ASN A 280 -15.84 1.22 -19.66
C ASN A 280 -17.28 1.70 -19.44
N GLY A 281 -17.52 2.61 -18.48
CA GLY A 281 -18.79 3.31 -18.33
C GLY A 281 -19.90 2.52 -17.64
N PHE A 282 -19.63 1.34 -17.06
CA PHE A 282 -20.65 0.53 -16.37
C PHE A 282 -21.18 1.18 -15.07
N LEU A 283 -20.48 2.20 -14.56
CA LEU A 283 -20.92 2.94 -13.39
C LEU A 283 -21.83 4.14 -13.71
N GLN A 284 -22.03 4.49 -14.97
CA GLN A 284 -22.78 5.70 -15.34
C GLN A 284 -24.26 5.65 -14.92
N SER A 285 -24.85 4.45 -14.90
CA SER A 285 -26.25 4.24 -14.48
C SER A 285 -26.41 4.03 -12.97
N VAL A 286 -25.31 3.98 -12.22
CA VAL A 286 -25.30 3.74 -10.77
C VAL A 286 -25.30 5.07 -10.03
N GLU A 287 -26.19 5.24 -9.05
CA GLU A 287 -26.13 6.40 -8.16
C GLU A 287 -24.84 6.37 -7.33
N VAL A 288 -24.20 7.54 -7.15
CA VAL A 288 -22.89 7.66 -6.48
C VAL A 288 -22.91 7.02 -5.09
N ASN A 289 -23.97 7.22 -4.32
CA ASN A 289 -24.14 6.65 -2.97
C ASN A 289 -24.33 5.12 -2.97
N LYS A 290 -24.62 4.50 -4.11
CA LYS A 290 -24.83 3.05 -4.27
C LYS A 290 -23.62 2.32 -4.88
N ILE A 291 -22.56 3.03 -5.22
CA ILE A 291 -21.37 2.42 -5.85
C ILE A 291 -20.76 1.33 -4.97
N GLY A 292 -20.71 1.52 -3.64
CA GLY A 292 -20.22 0.49 -2.72
C GLY A 292 -21.09 -0.76 -2.67
N ASP A 293 -22.41 -0.61 -2.82
CA ASP A 293 -23.34 -1.76 -2.87
C ASP A 293 -23.20 -2.47 -4.22
N PHE A 294 -23.09 -1.71 -5.32
CA PHE A 294 -22.80 -2.23 -6.66
C PHE A 294 -21.50 -3.04 -6.67
N GLU A 295 -20.41 -2.51 -6.11
CA GLU A 295 -19.13 -3.21 -5.98
C GLU A 295 -19.30 -4.54 -5.25
N SER A 296 -19.93 -4.51 -4.09
CA SER A 296 -20.12 -5.71 -3.26
C SER A 296 -20.94 -6.79 -3.98
N ALA A 297 -22.00 -6.39 -4.67
CA ALA A 297 -22.84 -7.29 -5.44
C ALA A 297 -22.14 -7.84 -6.67
N LEU A 298 -21.42 -6.98 -7.43
CA LEU A 298 -20.66 -7.39 -8.61
C LEU A 298 -19.56 -8.38 -8.24
N LEU A 299 -18.78 -8.12 -7.20
CA LEU A 299 -17.72 -9.02 -6.77
C LEU A 299 -18.26 -10.37 -6.28
N SER A 300 -19.43 -10.37 -5.62
CA SER A 300 -20.12 -11.60 -5.23
C SER A 300 -20.59 -12.39 -6.44
N TYR A 301 -21.18 -11.73 -7.44
CA TYR A 301 -21.59 -12.33 -8.69
C TYR A 301 -20.40 -12.93 -9.46
N MET A 302 -19.31 -12.17 -9.58
CA MET A 302 -18.09 -12.63 -10.26
C MET A 302 -17.48 -13.86 -9.60
N LYS A 303 -17.50 -13.94 -8.29
CA LYS A 303 -17.02 -15.12 -7.55
C LYS A 303 -17.92 -16.34 -7.76
N ALA A 304 -19.22 -16.14 -7.80
CA ALA A 304 -20.19 -17.24 -7.94
C ALA A 304 -20.23 -17.80 -9.36
N GLU A 305 -20.32 -16.92 -10.37
CA GLU A 305 -20.60 -17.33 -11.76
C GLU A 305 -19.32 -17.40 -12.62
N HIS A 306 -18.27 -16.68 -12.24
CA HIS A 306 -17.02 -16.55 -13.01
C HIS A 306 -15.77 -16.87 -12.18
N GLY A 307 -15.89 -17.74 -11.18
CA GLY A 307 -14.82 -18.09 -10.25
C GLY A 307 -13.55 -18.60 -10.92
N GLU A 308 -13.66 -19.45 -11.95
CA GLU A 308 -12.52 -19.97 -12.71
C GLU A 308 -11.72 -18.85 -13.43
N MET A 309 -12.43 -17.86 -14.00
CA MET A 309 -11.80 -16.71 -14.63
C MET A 309 -11.09 -15.85 -13.58
N MET A 310 -11.72 -15.60 -12.43
CA MET A 310 -11.13 -14.85 -11.32
C MET A 310 -9.86 -15.54 -10.80
N ASP A 311 -9.90 -16.86 -10.63
CA ASP A 311 -8.74 -17.65 -10.20
C ASP A 311 -7.60 -17.61 -11.22
N THR A 312 -7.93 -17.68 -12.51
CA THR A 312 -6.95 -17.58 -13.59
C THR A 312 -6.24 -16.23 -13.57
N ILE A 313 -7.01 -15.14 -13.42
CA ILE A 313 -6.44 -13.78 -13.29
C ILE A 313 -5.56 -13.67 -12.05
N ASN A 314 -6.03 -14.16 -10.91
CA ASN A 314 -5.25 -14.10 -9.66
C ASN A 314 -3.93 -14.86 -9.75
N LYS A 315 -3.89 -15.99 -10.45
CA LYS A 315 -2.68 -16.81 -10.61
C LYS A 315 -1.70 -16.25 -11.63
N SER A 316 -2.21 -15.75 -12.76
CA SER A 316 -1.37 -15.31 -13.88
C SER A 316 -1.03 -13.82 -13.85
N GLY A 317 -1.93 -12.99 -13.31
CA GLY A 317 -1.86 -11.53 -13.44
C GLY A 317 -1.97 -11.03 -14.88
N ASP A 318 -2.33 -11.90 -15.82
CA ASP A 318 -2.38 -11.62 -17.25
C ASP A 318 -3.70 -10.91 -17.66
N TYR A 319 -3.61 -10.24 -18.82
CA TYR A 319 -4.77 -9.66 -19.51
C TYR A 319 -4.69 -10.01 -20.98
N SER A 320 -5.57 -10.92 -21.41
CA SER A 320 -5.77 -11.29 -22.81
C SER A 320 -7.08 -10.70 -23.34
N ASN A 321 -7.25 -10.74 -24.66
CA ASN A 321 -8.51 -10.34 -25.28
C ASN A 321 -9.69 -11.21 -24.80
N ASP A 322 -9.45 -12.49 -24.52
CA ASP A 322 -10.47 -13.41 -24.01
C ASP A 322 -10.89 -13.05 -22.58
N ILE A 323 -9.92 -12.70 -21.73
CA ILE A 323 -10.19 -12.21 -20.36
C ILE A 323 -10.99 -10.90 -20.42
N GLY A 324 -10.59 -9.97 -21.29
CA GLY A 324 -11.29 -8.70 -21.46
C GLY A 324 -12.72 -8.90 -21.97
N ALA A 325 -12.92 -9.79 -22.96
CA ALA A 325 -14.25 -10.15 -23.47
C ALA A 325 -15.11 -10.85 -22.39
N GLY A 326 -14.50 -11.73 -21.59
CA GLY A 326 -15.17 -12.41 -20.48
C GLY A 326 -15.63 -11.43 -19.39
N ILE A 327 -14.78 -10.51 -18.97
CA ILE A 327 -15.13 -9.46 -17.99
C ILE A 327 -16.28 -8.60 -18.55
N LYS A 328 -16.19 -8.18 -19.81
CA LYS A 328 -17.21 -7.37 -20.47
C LYS A 328 -18.57 -8.08 -20.49
N ALA A 329 -18.61 -9.32 -20.96
CA ALA A 329 -19.85 -10.11 -21.04
C ALA A 329 -20.47 -10.33 -19.65
N ALA A 330 -19.65 -10.60 -18.63
CA ALA A 330 -20.10 -10.74 -17.26
C ALA A 330 -20.72 -9.44 -16.71
N LEU A 331 -20.09 -8.29 -16.96
CA LEU A 331 -20.60 -6.98 -16.56
C LEU A 331 -21.91 -6.62 -17.30
N GLU A 332 -21.99 -6.85 -18.61
CA GLU A 332 -23.20 -6.63 -19.39
C GLU A 332 -24.38 -7.47 -18.84
N THR A 333 -24.13 -8.73 -18.52
CA THR A 333 -25.14 -9.62 -17.92
C THR A 333 -25.55 -9.14 -16.53
N PHE A 334 -24.58 -8.76 -15.69
CA PHE A 334 -24.84 -8.28 -14.33
C PHE A 334 -25.70 -7.01 -14.34
N VAL A 335 -25.33 -6.01 -15.13
CA VAL A 335 -26.06 -4.73 -15.23
C VAL A 335 -27.46 -4.91 -15.83
N ALA A 336 -27.63 -5.85 -16.75
CA ALA A 336 -28.96 -6.15 -17.35
C ALA A 336 -29.92 -6.82 -16.36
N THR A 337 -29.41 -7.47 -15.31
CA THR A 337 -30.24 -8.22 -14.35
C THR A 337 -30.61 -7.45 -13.09
N GLN A 338 -29.98 -6.30 -12.87
CA GLN A 338 -30.18 -5.49 -11.65
C GLN A 338 -30.25 -3.99 -11.98
N THR A 339 -31.12 -3.27 -11.27
CA THR A 339 -31.23 -1.80 -11.33
C THR A 339 -30.57 -1.18 -10.10
N TRP A 340 -29.75 -0.19 -10.33
CA TRP A 340 -28.93 0.48 -9.30
C TRP A 340 -29.29 1.96 -9.12
#